data_a764a38d3e6c434839204cedf272cff7
#
_entry.id   a764a38d3e6c434839204cedf272cff7
#
_cell.length_a   1.000
_cell.length_b   1.000
_cell.length_c   1.000
_cell.angle_alpha   90.00
_cell.angle_beta   90.00
_cell.angle_gamma   90.00
#
_symmetry.space_group_name_H-M   'P 1'
#
loop_
_entity.id
_entity.type
_entity.pdbx_description
1 polymer ?
#
loop_
_entity_poly.entity_id
_entity_poly.type
_entity_poly.pdbx_seq_one_letter_code
_entity_poly.pdbx_strand_id
1 'polypeptide(L)'
;AITYRSRPIFYSLQMPWENDWLNGPATEAACARILSLIGVQATAIRATEGGCCGWSVVVAIKKRAGEGKNAISALLSLPVVKQVIVTDDDIDIGNPDEVEWAVTFRCQADKDVVVLSGLKGKHVDPSVRPWDLKPGELPTTAKFGIDATIPEGIPAFRYERIVPAFADSVAPRDYL
;
A
#
# COMPACT_ATOMS: atom_id res chain seq x y z
N ALA A 1 -26.21 -4.59 6.87
CA ALA A 1 -27.51 -5.02 6.29
C ALA A 1 -27.48 -4.85 4.78
N ILE A 2 -27.93 -5.85 4.03
CA ILE A 2 -28.09 -5.76 2.58
C ILE A 2 -29.51 -5.25 2.34
N THR A 3 -29.65 -4.10 1.66
CA THR A 3 -30.96 -3.54 1.30
C THR A 3 -31.21 -3.76 -0.19
N TYR A 4 -32.44 -4.16 -0.51
CA TYR A 4 -32.89 -4.33 -1.88
C TYR A 4 -33.89 -3.23 -2.25
N ARG A 5 -33.70 -2.61 -3.43
CA ARG A 5 -34.60 -1.57 -3.96
C ARG A 5 -34.84 -1.80 -5.45
N SER A 6 -36.07 -1.56 -5.90
CA SER A 6 -36.43 -1.66 -7.33
C SER A 6 -35.82 -0.56 -8.19
N ARG A 7 -35.46 0.58 -7.61
CA ARG A 7 -34.72 1.68 -8.23
C ARG A 7 -33.65 2.15 -7.27
N PRO A 8 -32.46 1.53 -7.27
CA PRO A 8 -31.38 1.93 -6.39
C PRO A 8 -30.88 3.31 -6.78
N ILE A 9 -30.93 4.23 -5.85
CA ILE A 9 -30.21 5.51 -5.95
C ILE A 9 -28.90 5.30 -5.22
N PHE A 10 -27.79 5.31 -5.96
CA PHE A 10 -26.47 5.35 -5.37
C PHE A 10 -26.18 6.78 -4.96
N TYR A 11 -25.97 6.99 -3.70
CA TYR A 11 -25.43 8.23 -3.20
C TYR A 11 -23.93 8.16 -3.43
N SER A 12 -23.44 8.77 -4.49
CA SER A 12 -22.02 8.93 -4.76
C SER A 12 -21.64 10.35 -4.40
N LEU A 13 -21.49 10.62 -3.11
CA LEU A 13 -20.89 11.85 -2.69
C LEU A 13 -19.38 11.70 -2.74
N GLN A 14 -18.73 12.61 -3.43
CA GLN A 14 -17.26 12.73 -3.45
C GLN A 14 -16.76 13.38 -2.16
N MET A 15 -17.26 12.94 -1.02
CA MET A 15 -16.60 13.23 0.24
C MET A 15 -15.44 12.24 0.38
N PRO A 16 -14.27 12.69 0.82
CA PRO A 16 -13.05 11.88 0.78
C PRO A 16 -13.26 10.48 1.36
N TRP A 17 -13.96 10.36 2.45
CA TRP A 17 -14.09 9.13 3.23
C TRP A 17 -15.01 8.08 2.60
N GLU A 18 -16.17 8.46 2.06
CA GLU A 18 -17.12 7.49 1.50
C GLU A 18 -16.64 6.90 0.17
N ASN A 19 -16.10 7.76 -0.69
CA ASN A 19 -15.54 7.32 -1.96
C ASN A 19 -14.31 6.41 -1.74
N ASP A 20 -13.51 6.74 -0.76
CA ASP A 20 -12.30 5.99 -0.42
C ASP A 20 -12.66 4.61 0.12
N TRP A 21 -13.64 4.50 0.99
CA TRP A 21 -14.09 3.21 1.52
C TRP A 21 -14.74 2.32 0.45
N LEU A 22 -15.40 2.90 -0.55
CA LEU A 22 -15.94 2.15 -1.68
C LEU A 22 -14.84 1.67 -2.64
N ASN A 23 -13.79 2.46 -2.82
CA ASN A 23 -12.69 2.14 -3.73
C ASN A 23 -11.66 1.18 -3.11
N GLY A 24 -11.48 1.21 -1.80
CA GLY A 24 -10.51 0.38 -1.09
C GLY A 24 -10.60 -1.09 -1.46
N PRO A 25 -11.73 -1.76 -1.20
CA PRO A 25 -11.88 -3.18 -1.51
C PRO A 25 -11.68 -3.52 -2.98
N ALA A 26 -12.09 -2.64 -3.91
CA ALA A 26 -11.88 -2.85 -5.34
C ALA A 26 -10.39 -2.74 -5.71
N THR A 27 -9.67 -1.79 -5.11
CA THR A 27 -8.22 -1.64 -5.29
C THR A 27 -7.46 -2.83 -4.73
N GLU A 28 -7.80 -3.27 -3.52
CA GLU A 28 -7.18 -4.45 -2.89
C GLU A 28 -7.42 -5.73 -3.70
N ALA A 29 -8.64 -5.93 -4.20
CA ALA A 29 -8.96 -7.07 -5.05
C ALA A 29 -8.18 -7.04 -6.39
N ALA A 30 -8.02 -5.86 -6.99
CA ALA A 30 -7.22 -5.70 -8.21
C ALA A 30 -5.74 -6.00 -7.94
N CYS A 31 -5.20 -5.52 -6.82
CA CYS A 31 -3.83 -5.81 -6.38
C CYS A 31 -3.64 -7.30 -6.14
N ALA A 32 -4.55 -7.95 -5.41
CA ALA A 32 -4.50 -9.39 -5.15
C ALA A 32 -4.47 -10.22 -6.45
N ARG A 33 -5.31 -9.84 -7.42
CA ARG A 33 -5.35 -10.50 -8.72
C ARG A 33 -4.03 -10.36 -9.47
N ILE A 34 -3.45 -9.16 -9.51
CA ILE A 34 -2.17 -8.93 -10.20
C ILE A 34 -1.04 -9.72 -9.53
N LEU A 35 -0.93 -9.67 -8.21
CA LEU A 35 0.09 -10.42 -7.47
C LEU A 35 -0.04 -11.92 -7.69
N SER A 36 -1.26 -12.45 -7.70
CA SER A 36 -1.51 -13.86 -8.03
C SER A 36 -1.07 -14.22 -9.44
N LEU A 37 -1.30 -13.36 -10.44
CA LEU A 37 -0.91 -13.60 -11.83
C LEU A 37 0.61 -13.65 -12.03
N ILE A 38 1.35 -12.87 -11.24
CA ILE A 38 2.83 -12.88 -11.28
C ILE A 38 3.46 -13.89 -10.29
N GLY A 39 2.64 -14.67 -9.58
CA GLY A 39 3.08 -15.71 -8.67
C GLY A 39 3.58 -15.23 -7.31
N VAL A 40 3.38 -13.94 -6.95
CA VAL A 40 3.73 -13.40 -5.64
C VAL A 40 2.66 -13.76 -4.63
N GLN A 41 3.05 -14.38 -3.52
CA GLN A 41 2.15 -14.78 -2.45
C GLN A 41 1.95 -13.61 -1.48
N ALA A 42 0.91 -12.81 -1.70
CA ALA A 42 0.46 -11.82 -0.73
C ALA A 42 -0.34 -12.48 0.39
N THR A 43 -0.03 -12.13 1.64
CA THR A 43 -0.75 -12.58 2.85
C THR A 43 -1.78 -11.55 3.30
N ALA A 44 -1.49 -10.27 3.07
CA ALA A 44 -2.43 -9.19 3.32
C ALA A 44 -2.18 -8.04 2.33
N ILE A 45 -3.24 -7.29 2.01
CA ILE A 45 -3.18 -6.11 1.14
C ILE A 45 -4.06 -5.05 1.77
N ARG A 46 -3.58 -3.82 1.83
CA ARG A 46 -4.34 -2.69 2.34
C ARG A 46 -4.17 -1.47 1.45
N ALA A 47 -5.27 -0.96 0.93
CA ALA A 47 -5.36 0.37 0.36
C ALA A 47 -5.53 1.38 1.50
N THR A 48 -4.52 2.21 1.76
CA THR A 48 -4.46 3.03 2.96
C THR A 48 -5.44 4.21 2.90
N GLU A 49 -6.02 4.56 4.05
CA GLU A 49 -6.92 5.70 4.16
C GLU A 49 -6.20 7.02 3.83
N GLY A 50 -4.97 7.21 4.34
CA GLY A 50 -4.15 8.38 4.00
C GLY A 50 -3.81 8.51 2.52
N GLY A 51 -3.86 7.40 1.77
CA GLY A 51 -3.74 7.33 0.32
C GLY A 51 -5.09 7.29 -0.39
N CYS A 52 -6.16 7.81 0.22
CA CYS A 52 -7.52 7.81 -0.33
C CYS A 52 -7.94 6.43 -0.87
N CYS A 53 -7.63 5.38 -0.12
CA CYS A 53 -7.96 3.97 -0.37
C CYS A 53 -7.71 3.47 -1.81
N GLY A 54 -6.78 4.09 -2.51
CA GLY A 54 -6.48 3.72 -3.89
C GLY A 54 -5.09 4.15 -4.37
N TRP A 55 -4.56 5.25 -3.84
CA TRP A 55 -3.29 5.82 -4.31
C TRP A 55 -2.08 5.25 -3.62
N SER A 56 -2.24 4.82 -2.38
CA SER A 56 -1.20 4.16 -1.58
C SER A 56 -1.68 2.79 -1.15
N VAL A 57 -0.85 1.78 -1.41
CA VAL A 57 -1.12 0.38 -1.09
C VAL A 57 0.04 -0.18 -0.30
N VAL A 58 -0.26 -0.85 0.79
CA VAL A 58 0.70 -1.65 1.56
C VAL A 58 0.38 -3.12 1.37
N VAL A 59 1.42 -3.92 1.14
CA VAL A 59 1.29 -5.36 0.87
C VAL A 59 2.25 -6.14 1.75
N ALA A 60 1.75 -7.11 2.48
CA ALA A 60 2.55 -8.12 3.14
C ALA A 60 2.67 -9.36 2.25
N ILE A 61 3.89 -9.86 2.07
CA ILE A 61 4.17 -11.02 1.21
C ILE A 61 4.98 -12.09 1.96
N LYS A 62 4.80 -13.35 1.55
CA LYS A 62 5.78 -14.39 1.84
C LYS A 62 6.91 -14.29 0.83
N LYS A 63 7.94 -13.54 1.19
CA LYS A 63 9.00 -13.15 0.28
C LYS A 63 9.81 -14.34 -0.23
N ARG A 64 10.08 -14.31 -1.54
CA ARG A 64 11.20 -14.99 -2.20
C ARG A 64 12.11 -13.95 -2.82
N ALA A 65 13.32 -14.36 -3.20
CA ALA A 65 14.31 -13.46 -3.81
C ALA A 65 13.72 -12.63 -4.97
N GLY A 66 13.87 -11.31 -4.89
CA GLY A 66 13.41 -10.37 -5.93
C GLY A 66 11.89 -10.11 -5.97
N GLU A 67 11.05 -10.82 -5.20
CA GLU A 67 9.60 -10.67 -5.27
C GLU A 67 9.10 -9.32 -4.77
N GLY A 68 9.77 -8.68 -3.82
CA GLY A 68 9.42 -7.33 -3.37
C GLY A 68 9.37 -6.32 -4.51
N LYS A 69 10.42 -6.26 -5.32
CA LYS A 69 10.49 -5.36 -6.48
C LYS A 69 9.55 -5.77 -7.61
N ASN A 70 9.33 -7.06 -7.81
CA ASN A 70 8.34 -7.56 -8.77
C ASN A 70 6.92 -7.11 -8.38
N ALA A 71 6.57 -7.25 -7.09
CA ALA A 71 5.30 -6.79 -6.56
C ALA A 71 5.11 -5.29 -6.76
N ILE A 72 6.12 -4.49 -6.40
CA ILE A 72 6.12 -3.03 -6.60
C ILE A 72 5.86 -2.70 -8.07
N SER A 73 6.65 -3.25 -8.98
CA SER A 73 6.57 -2.92 -10.40
C SER A 73 5.22 -3.28 -11.00
N ALA A 74 4.67 -4.44 -10.62
CA ALA A 74 3.37 -4.90 -11.08
C ALA A 74 2.23 -4.02 -10.56
N LEU A 75 2.25 -3.65 -9.28
CA LEU A 75 1.19 -2.83 -8.69
C LEU A 75 1.24 -1.37 -9.16
N LEU A 76 2.42 -0.81 -9.40
CA LEU A 76 2.56 0.54 -9.95
C LEU A 76 2.04 0.65 -11.39
N SER A 77 1.84 -0.47 -12.10
CA SER A 77 1.18 -0.47 -13.42
C SER A 77 -0.30 -0.11 -13.35
N LEU A 78 -0.95 -0.27 -12.19
CA LEU A 78 -2.34 0.14 -11.98
C LEU A 78 -2.45 1.68 -12.05
N PRO A 79 -3.37 2.22 -12.86
CA PRO A 79 -3.49 3.67 -13.04
C PRO A 79 -3.79 4.43 -11.75
N VAL A 80 -4.49 3.80 -10.81
CA VAL A 80 -4.88 4.43 -9.54
C VAL A 80 -3.75 4.42 -8.52
N VAL A 81 -2.94 3.37 -8.48
CA VAL A 81 -1.87 3.21 -7.49
C VAL A 81 -0.70 4.12 -7.84
N LYS A 82 -0.25 4.90 -6.88
CA LYS A 82 0.87 5.84 -7.00
C LYS A 82 2.04 5.49 -6.08
N GLN A 83 1.72 4.92 -4.93
CA GLN A 83 2.69 4.47 -3.95
C GLN A 83 2.43 3.02 -3.55
N VAL A 84 3.48 2.23 -3.45
CA VAL A 84 3.43 0.84 -2.96
C VAL A 84 4.49 0.65 -1.89
N ILE A 85 4.09 0.06 -0.76
CA ILE A 85 5.03 -0.41 0.25
C ILE A 85 4.86 -1.93 0.34
N VAL A 86 5.96 -2.66 0.25
CA VAL A 86 5.97 -4.12 0.39
C VAL A 86 6.73 -4.50 1.64
N THR A 87 6.12 -5.32 2.48
CA THR A 87 6.68 -5.85 3.73
C THR A 87 6.66 -7.37 3.74
N ASP A 88 7.36 -7.98 4.68
CA ASP A 88 7.15 -9.40 5.00
C ASP A 88 5.86 -9.57 5.81
N ASP A 89 5.42 -10.83 5.96
CA ASP A 89 4.17 -11.20 6.63
C ASP A 89 4.23 -11.15 8.18
N ASP A 90 5.37 -10.75 8.74
CA ASP A 90 5.54 -10.47 10.16
C ASP A 90 5.14 -9.04 10.57
N ILE A 91 4.80 -8.20 9.59
CA ILE A 91 4.35 -6.81 9.81
C ILE A 91 2.81 -6.75 9.74
N ASP A 92 2.19 -6.22 10.79
CA ASP A 92 0.77 -5.87 10.72
C ASP A 92 0.58 -4.61 9.87
N ILE A 93 0.24 -4.82 8.60
CA ILE A 93 -0.03 -3.70 7.66
C ILE A 93 -1.31 -2.91 7.99
N GLY A 94 -2.09 -3.39 8.96
CA GLY A 94 -3.21 -2.66 9.55
C GLY A 94 -2.75 -1.57 10.52
N ASN A 95 -1.53 -1.68 11.04
CA ASN A 95 -0.93 -0.73 11.97
C ASN A 95 0.10 0.17 11.23
N PRO A 96 -0.19 1.47 11.03
CA PRO A 96 0.73 2.39 10.35
C PRO A 96 2.10 2.50 11.02
N ASP A 97 2.17 2.40 12.33
CA ASP A 97 3.43 2.50 13.09
C ASP A 97 4.35 1.31 12.78
N GLU A 98 3.76 0.12 12.54
CA GLU A 98 4.52 -1.06 12.13
C GLU A 98 5.07 -0.94 10.72
N VAL A 99 4.26 -0.40 9.82
CA VAL A 99 4.69 -0.13 8.43
C VAL A 99 5.81 0.91 8.41
N GLU A 100 5.68 1.99 9.18
CA GLU A 100 6.71 3.02 9.30
C GLU A 100 8.01 2.44 9.87
N TRP A 101 7.90 1.61 10.91
CA TRP A 101 9.03 0.91 11.47
C TRP A 101 9.75 0.04 10.42
N ALA A 102 8.99 -0.75 9.63
CA ALA A 102 9.57 -1.59 8.60
C ALA A 102 10.29 -0.76 7.52
N VAL A 103 9.68 0.33 7.07
CA VAL A 103 10.28 1.26 6.11
C VAL A 103 11.56 1.88 6.67
N THR A 104 11.55 2.27 7.94
CA THR A 104 12.70 2.94 8.57
C THR A 104 13.89 2.02 8.75
N PHE A 105 13.65 0.77 9.17
CA PHE A 105 14.74 -0.11 9.63
C PHE A 105 15.13 -1.20 8.62
N ARG A 106 14.27 -1.53 7.64
CA ARG A 106 14.55 -2.58 6.64
C ARG A 106 14.93 -2.02 5.28
N CYS A 107 14.56 -0.78 4.97
CA CYS A 107 14.80 -0.18 3.66
C CYS A 107 16.14 0.57 3.60
N GLN A 108 16.90 0.30 2.53
CA GLN A 108 18.04 1.11 2.10
C GLN A 108 17.61 1.86 0.84
N ALA A 109 17.41 3.17 0.94
CA ALA A 109 16.74 3.96 -0.09
C ALA A 109 17.42 3.90 -1.47
N ASP A 110 18.73 3.74 -1.52
CA ASP A 110 19.51 3.60 -2.77
C ASP A 110 19.29 2.26 -3.48
N LYS A 111 18.77 1.27 -2.79
CA LYS A 111 18.55 -0.09 -3.30
C LYS A 111 17.08 -0.49 -3.37
N ASP A 112 16.29 -0.06 -2.38
CA ASP A 112 14.98 -0.62 -2.10
C ASP A 112 13.84 0.33 -2.49
N VAL A 113 14.17 1.55 -2.95
CA VAL A 113 13.19 2.48 -3.53
C VAL A 113 13.19 2.35 -5.04
N VAL A 114 12.01 2.10 -5.60
CA VAL A 114 11.77 2.03 -7.05
C VAL A 114 10.98 3.25 -7.46
N VAL A 115 11.49 4.01 -8.42
CA VAL A 115 10.79 5.16 -9.01
C VAL A 115 10.57 4.91 -10.48
N LEU A 116 9.30 4.99 -10.91
CA LEU A 116 8.88 4.83 -12.31
C LEU A 116 8.27 6.14 -12.80
N SER A 117 8.93 6.80 -13.75
CA SER A 117 8.48 8.04 -14.35
C SER A 117 7.68 7.82 -15.63
N GLY A 118 6.84 8.79 -15.99
CA GLY A 118 6.11 8.75 -17.26
C GLY A 118 4.94 7.76 -17.32
N LEU A 119 4.50 7.25 -16.18
CA LEU A 119 3.34 6.36 -16.12
C LEU A 119 2.04 7.14 -16.23
N LYS A 120 0.98 6.45 -16.66
CA LYS A 120 -0.37 7.02 -16.74
C LYS A 120 -0.82 7.52 -15.37
N GLY A 121 -1.15 8.80 -15.30
CA GLY A 121 -1.70 9.46 -14.12
C GLY A 121 -3.21 9.66 -14.24
N LYS A 122 -3.77 10.33 -13.25
CA LYS A 122 -5.18 10.76 -13.21
C LYS A 122 -5.26 12.28 -13.13
N HIS A 123 -6.27 12.87 -13.77
CA HIS A 123 -6.51 14.33 -13.72
C HIS A 123 -6.78 14.86 -12.31
N VAL A 124 -7.25 14.01 -11.41
CA VAL A 124 -7.53 14.36 -10.01
C VAL A 124 -6.29 14.28 -9.11
N ASP A 125 -5.12 13.91 -9.66
CA ASP A 125 -3.86 13.93 -8.91
C ASP A 125 -3.36 15.38 -8.80
N PRO A 126 -3.34 15.97 -7.59
CA PRO A 126 -2.93 17.36 -7.42
C PRO A 126 -1.45 17.61 -7.71
N SER A 127 -0.63 16.57 -7.79
CA SER A 127 0.80 16.68 -8.14
C SER A 127 1.05 16.71 -9.64
N VAL A 128 0.05 16.37 -10.44
CA VAL A 128 0.11 16.50 -11.90
C VAL A 128 -0.28 17.92 -12.28
N ARG A 129 0.35 18.49 -13.31
CA ARG A 129 0.05 19.85 -13.79
C ARG A 129 -1.04 19.79 -14.88
N PRO A 130 -2.34 19.80 -14.53
CA PRO A 130 -3.42 19.65 -15.49
C PRO A 130 -3.54 20.83 -16.46
N TRP A 131 -3.04 22.01 -16.06
CA TRP A 131 -3.04 23.22 -16.90
C TRP A 131 -1.99 23.18 -18.03
N ASP A 132 -1.03 22.28 -17.99
CA ASP A 132 -0.04 22.09 -19.04
C ASP A 132 -0.54 21.08 -20.11
N LEU A 133 -1.70 20.46 -19.89
CA LEU A 133 -2.25 19.44 -20.77
C LEU A 133 -3.14 20.05 -21.86
N LYS A 134 -3.01 19.54 -23.07
CA LYS A 134 -3.93 19.87 -24.16
C LYS A 134 -5.28 19.16 -23.95
N PRO A 135 -6.37 19.71 -24.53
CA PRO A 135 -7.68 19.04 -24.48
C PRO A 135 -7.58 17.58 -24.98
N GLY A 136 -8.03 16.63 -24.16
CA GLY A 136 -7.97 15.19 -24.46
C GLY A 136 -6.64 14.50 -24.14
N GLU A 137 -5.62 15.21 -23.70
CA GLU A 137 -4.36 14.63 -23.26
C GLU A 137 -4.51 14.06 -21.85
N LEU A 138 -3.97 12.84 -21.65
CA LEU A 138 -3.94 12.22 -20.34
C LEU A 138 -2.64 12.59 -19.60
N PRO A 139 -2.72 12.91 -18.30
CA PRO A 139 -1.53 13.24 -17.54
C PRO A 139 -0.64 12.03 -17.37
N THR A 140 0.67 12.29 -17.34
CA THR A 140 1.67 11.34 -16.85
C THR A 140 2.13 11.73 -15.47
N THR A 141 2.54 10.75 -14.67
CA THR A 141 3.03 10.95 -13.31
C THR A 141 4.24 10.06 -13.04
N ALA A 142 5.01 10.42 -12.04
CA ALA A 142 5.97 9.50 -11.43
C ALA A 142 5.27 8.74 -10.29
N LYS A 143 5.59 7.47 -10.18
CA LYS A 143 5.12 6.58 -9.12
C LYS A 143 6.31 5.94 -8.44
N PHE A 144 6.15 5.54 -7.19
CA PHE A 144 7.24 4.92 -6.46
C PHE A 144 6.78 3.79 -5.56
N GLY A 145 7.71 2.90 -5.25
CA GLY A 145 7.49 1.84 -4.28
C GLY A 145 8.70 1.66 -3.38
N ILE A 146 8.47 1.11 -2.22
CA ILE A 146 9.46 0.85 -1.19
C ILE A 146 9.42 -0.65 -0.87
N ASP A 147 10.53 -1.34 -1.05
CA ASP A 147 10.73 -2.69 -0.57
C ASP A 147 11.23 -2.63 0.88
N ALA A 148 10.31 -2.80 1.82
CA ALA A 148 10.58 -2.83 3.25
C ALA A 148 10.56 -4.26 3.80
N THR A 149 10.89 -5.23 2.95
CA THR A 149 11.10 -6.62 3.37
C THR A 149 12.49 -6.80 3.98
N ILE A 150 12.70 -7.84 4.78
CA ILE A 150 14.01 -8.15 5.35
C ILE A 150 15.01 -8.35 4.18
N PRO A 151 16.14 -7.61 4.15
CA PRO A 151 17.13 -7.74 3.09
C PRO A 151 17.70 -9.17 3.00
N GLU A 152 17.97 -9.60 1.77
CA GLU A 152 18.53 -10.93 1.54
C GLU A 152 19.89 -11.10 2.23
N GLY A 153 20.08 -12.28 2.83
CA GLY A 153 21.32 -12.60 3.53
C GLY A 153 21.46 -12.01 4.93
N ILE A 154 20.48 -11.23 5.39
CA ILE A 154 20.45 -10.73 6.76
C ILE A 154 19.53 -11.64 7.59
N PRO A 155 20.02 -12.19 8.71
CA PRO A 155 19.20 -13.03 9.58
C PRO A 155 18.01 -12.27 10.15
N ALA A 156 16.82 -12.88 10.14
CA ALA A 156 15.56 -12.26 10.59
C ALA A 156 15.64 -11.78 12.05
N PHE A 157 16.38 -12.45 12.92
CA PHE A 157 16.53 -12.07 14.34
C PHE A 157 17.08 -10.64 14.53
N ARG A 158 17.77 -10.07 13.55
CA ARG A 158 18.25 -8.67 13.61
C ARG A 158 17.11 -7.65 13.58
N TYR A 159 15.95 -8.08 13.12
CA TYR A 159 14.74 -7.26 13.01
C TYR A 159 13.67 -7.65 14.01
N GLU A 160 14.00 -8.55 14.96
CA GLU A 160 13.11 -8.85 16.06
C GLU A 160 13.02 -7.64 16.99
N ARG A 161 11.79 -7.29 17.36
CA ARG A 161 11.57 -6.22 18.33
C ARG A 161 11.84 -6.75 19.72
N ILE A 162 12.60 -5.99 20.51
CA ILE A 162 12.79 -6.29 21.92
C ILE A 162 11.48 -5.94 22.62
N VAL A 163 10.78 -6.97 23.05
CA VAL A 163 9.61 -6.83 23.92
C VAL A 163 10.09 -6.97 25.37
N PRO A 164 9.86 -5.97 26.24
CA PRO A 164 10.21 -6.10 27.65
C PRO A 164 9.56 -7.34 28.27
N ALA A 165 10.31 -8.05 29.12
CA ALA A 165 9.74 -9.16 29.86
C ALA A 165 8.50 -8.67 30.66
N PHE A 166 7.42 -9.44 30.58
CA PHE A 166 6.13 -9.11 31.21
C PHE A 166 5.34 -7.92 30.61
N ALA A 167 5.68 -7.45 29.40
CA ALA A 167 4.93 -6.37 28.75
C ALA A 167 3.41 -6.65 28.69
N ASP A 168 3.03 -7.90 28.43
CA ASP A 168 1.63 -8.33 28.38
C ASP A 168 0.94 -8.37 29.75
N SER A 169 1.69 -8.33 30.84
CA SER A 169 1.15 -8.36 32.21
C SER A 169 0.98 -6.98 32.84
N VAL A 170 1.40 -5.93 32.13
CA VAL A 170 1.37 -4.55 32.61
C VAL A 170 0.27 -3.79 31.88
N ALA A 171 -0.75 -3.35 32.60
CA ALA A 171 -1.78 -2.48 32.04
C ALA A 171 -1.55 -1.02 32.45
N PRO A 172 -1.81 -0.03 31.56
CA PRO A 172 -1.65 1.39 31.89
C PRO A 172 -2.42 1.81 33.15
N ARG A 173 -3.57 1.17 33.43
CA ARG A 173 -4.39 1.39 34.62
C ARG A 173 -3.68 1.02 35.93
N ASP A 174 -2.61 0.26 35.87
CA ASP A 174 -1.86 -0.16 37.06
C ASP A 174 -0.94 0.96 37.58
N TYR A 175 -0.83 2.06 36.80
CA TYR A 175 0.02 3.24 37.09
C TYR A 175 -0.75 4.56 37.17
N LEU A 176 -2.07 4.52 36.96
CA LEU A 176 -2.98 5.65 37.09
C LEU A 176 -3.82 5.56 38.35
#